data_0d32fd5e74220773931e37bce15be43c
#
_entry.id   0d32fd5e74220773931e37bce15be43c
#
_cell.length_a   1.000
_cell.length_b   1.000
_cell.length_c   1.000
_cell.angle_alpha   90.00
_cell.angle_beta   90.00
_cell.angle_gamma   90.00
#
_symmetry.space_group_name_H-M   'P 1'
#
loop_
_entity.id
_entity.type
_entity.pdbx_description
1 polymer ?
#
loop_
_entity_poly.entity_id
_entity_poly.type
_entity_poly.pdbx_seq_one_letter_code
_entity_poly.pdbx_strand_id
1 'polypeptide(L)'
;WMATHGVWSDRTLCIHAINVDDADADILQRHGSAVATCPRSNRRHHHADPPLRRYADRKLRIGIGTDSEVSVAPLDLLAEAREAGRLAGWTVRETLRAVTLGGADAIGLAADTGSLTVGKWADVVAVRVSPEGDVEHAVLQSGPADVLGTWLGGRAVHGVGRAAP
;
A
#
# COMPACT_ATOMS: atom_id res chain seq x y z
N TRP A 1 -4.20 21.02 -17.87
CA TRP A 1 -3.68 22.16 -17.08
C TRP A 1 -2.51 21.72 -16.21
N MET A 2 -2.66 20.76 -15.32
CA MET A 2 -1.61 20.29 -14.40
C MET A 2 -0.33 19.86 -15.14
N ALA A 3 -0.45 19.17 -16.27
CA ALA A 3 0.69 18.72 -17.06
C ALA A 3 1.49 19.89 -17.67
N THR A 4 0.80 20.97 -18.08
CA THR A 4 1.46 22.16 -18.68
C THR A 4 2.07 23.08 -17.62
N HIS A 5 1.77 22.87 -16.33
CA HIS A 5 2.26 23.70 -15.23
C HIS A 5 3.29 22.99 -14.33
N GLY A 6 3.82 21.85 -14.79
CA GLY A 6 4.90 21.15 -14.09
C GLY A 6 4.49 20.52 -12.75
N VAL A 7 3.20 20.24 -12.54
CA VAL A 7 2.69 19.60 -11.31
C VAL A 7 3.11 18.13 -11.24
N TRP A 8 3.19 17.47 -12.40
CA TRP A 8 3.50 16.04 -12.49
C TRP A 8 5.00 15.79 -12.52
N SER A 9 5.47 14.90 -11.65
CA SER A 9 6.85 14.42 -11.60
C SER A 9 6.91 13.06 -10.90
N ASP A 10 8.08 12.45 -10.84
CA ASP A 10 8.37 11.25 -10.06
C ASP A 10 8.24 11.45 -8.54
N ARG A 11 8.15 12.70 -8.09
CA ARG A 11 7.93 13.13 -6.70
C ARG A 11 6.46 13.44 -6.40
N THR A 12 5.56 13.32 -7.37
CA THR A 12 4.14 13.58 -7.20
C THR A 12 3.42 12.31 -6.76
N LEU A 13 2.68 12.38 -5.66
CA LEU A 13 1.79 11.33 -5.16
C LEU A 13 0.33 11.79 -5.29
N CYS A 14 -0.45 11.08 -6.10
CA CYS A 14 -1.89 11.29 -6.22
C CYS A 14 -2.62 10.43 -5.19
N ILE A 15 -3.37 11.03 -4.28
CA ILE A 15 -4.15 10.29 -3.29
C ILE A 15 -5.54 10.03 -3.84
N HIS A 16 -6.05 8.81 -3.61
CA HIS A 16 -7.31 8.25 -4.11
C HIS A 16 -7.37 8.06 -5.63
N ALA A 17 -7.17 9.11 -6.42
CA ALA A 17 -7.12 9.10 -7.89
C ALA A 17 -8.27 8.27 -8.51
N ILE A 18 -9.52 8.54 -8.12
CA ILE A 18 -10.69 7.73 -8.47
C ILE A 18 -11.15 8.03 -9.91
N ASN A 19 -11.22 9.31 -10.26
CA ASN A 19 -11.75 9.78 -11.54
C ASN A 19 -10.60 10.04 -12.53
N VAL A 20 -9.86 8.99 -12.88
CA VAL A 20 -8.72 9.02 -13.80
C VAL A 20 -9.07 8.20 -15.03
N ASP A 21 -9.11 8.82 -16.19
CA ASP A 21 -9.30 8.15 -17.47
C ASP A 21 -7.97 7.61 -18.04
N ASP A 22 -7.99 7.08 -19.26
CA ASP A 22 -6.80 6.52 -19.89
C ASP A 22 -5.76 7.57 -20.23
N ALA A 23 -6.19 8.77 -20.66
CA ALA A 23 -5.30 9.87 -20.99
C ALA A 23 -4.61 10.43 -19.72
N ASP A 24 -5.35 10.54 -18.62
CA ASP A 24 -4.80 10.92 -17.32
C ASP A 24 -3.80 9.90 -16.81
N ALA A 25 -4.12 8.60 -16.90
CA ALA A 25 -3.22 7.54 -16.49
C ALA A 25 -1.92 7.51 -17.31
N ASP A 26 -2.00 7.80 -18.61
CA ASP A 26 -0.84 7.94 -19.48
C ASP A 26 0.03 9.16 -19.09
N ILE A 27 -0.60 10.25 -18.64
CA ILE A 27 0.12 11.42 -18.10
C ILE A 27 0.86 11.03 -16.82
N LEU A 28 0.20 10.38 -15.86
CA LEU A 28 0.82 9.93 -14.62
C LEU A 28 2.02 9.01 -14.90
N GLN A 29 1.86 8.06 -15.83
CA GLN A 29 2.92 7.14 -16.21
C GLN A 29 4.13 7.88 -16.82
N ARG A 30 3.90 8.76 -17.80
CA ARG A 30 4.99 9.51 -18.47
C ARG A 30 5.81 10.36 -17.51
N HIS A 31 5.17 10.89 -16.47
CA HIS A 31 5.84 11.72 -15.46
C HIS A 31 6.39 10.92 -14.29
N GLY A 32 6.19 9.58 -14.26
CA GLY A 32 6.63 8.75 -13.16
C GLY A 32 5.91 9.03 -11.85
N SER A 33 4.74 9.69 -11.90
CA SER A 33 3.94 10.00 -10.71
C SER A 33 3.40 8.72 -10.07
N ALA A 34 3.21 8.74 -8.76
CA ALA A 34 2.68 7.61 -8.01
C ALA A 34 1.23 7.83 -7.59
N VAL A 35 0.54 6.73 -7.24
CA VAL A 35 -0.81 6.75 -6.71
C VAL A 35 -0.84 6.08 -5.35
N ALA A 36 -1.45 6.72 -4.35
CA ALA A 36 -1.84 6.09 -3.09
C ALA A 36 -3.36 5.86 -3.11
N THR A 37 -3.78 4.61 -2.94
CA THR A 37 -5.20 4.24 -2.97
C THR A 37 -5.70 3.76 -1.62
N CYS A 38 -6.95 4.11 -1.29
CA CYS A 38 -7.64 3.73 -0.05
C CYS A 38 -9.05 3.22 -0.41
N PRO A 39 -9.17 2.01 -0.99
CA PRO A 39 -10.43 1.59 -1.62
C PRO A 39 -11.59 1.44 -0.64
N ARG A 40 -11.36 1.02 0.61
CA ARG A 40 -12.41 0.92 1.62
C ARG A 40 -12.93 2.30 2.03
N SER A 41 -12.03 3.28 2.19
CA SER A 41 -12.39 4.68 2.43
C SER A 41 -13.25 5.22 1.29
N ASN A 42 -12.82 5.02 0.04
CA ASN A 42 -13.60 5.45 -1.13
C ASN A 42 -15.03 4.89 -1.10
N ARG A 43 -15.18 3.59 -0.84
CA ARG A 43 -16.49 2.94 -0.73
C ARG A 43 -17.30 3.47 0.45
N ARG A 44 -16.68 3.71 1.61
CA ARG A 44 -17.35 4.25 2.79
C ARG A 44 -17.96 5.63 2.51
N HIS A 45 -17.28 6.44 1.71
CA HIS A 45 -17.74 7.76 1.30
C HIS A 45 -18.57 7.75 0.02
N HIS A 46 -19.06 6.58 -0.41
CA HIS A 46 -19.87 6.41 -1.62
C HIS A 46 -19.21 6.92 -2.91
N HIS A 47 -17.88 6.93 -2.94
CA HIS A 47 -17.13 7.19 -4.16
C HIS A 47 -17.03 5.93 -5.02
N ALA A 48 -16.72 6.13 -6.30
CA ALA A 48 -16.43 5.04 -7.22
C ALA A 48 -15.18 4.26 -6.79
N ASP A 49 -15.08 3.01 -7.23
CA ASP A 49 -13.86 2.23 -7.10
C ASP A 49 -12.73 2.87 -7.93
N PRO A 50 -11.49 2.96 -7.38
CA PRO A 50 -10.36 3.46 -8.13
C PRO A 50 -10.04 2.51 -9.31
N PRO A 51 -9.63 3.02 -10.48
CA PRO A 51 -9.37 2.20 -11.66
C PRO A 51 -8.01 1.48 -11.58
N LEU A 52 -7.80 0.67 -10.53
CA LEU A 52 -6.52 0.05 -10.22
C LEU A 52 -6.01 -0.90 -11.30
N ARG A 53 -6.91 -1.57 -12.03
CA ARG A 53 -6.54 -2.39 -13.17
C ARG A 53 -5.85 -1.54 -14.25
N ARG A 54 -6.40 -0.36 -14.55
CA ARG A 54 -5.81 0.59 -15.51
C ARG A 54 -4.40 1.02 -15.10
N TYR A 55 -4.19 1.23 -13.79
CA TYR A 55 -2.88 1.60 -13.25
C TYR A 55 -1.89 0.45 -13.31
N ALA A 56 -2.33 -0.75 -12.95
CA ALA A 56 -1.50 -1.96 -13.00
C ALA A 56 -1.04 -2.27 -14.43
N ASP A 57 -1.94 -2.20 -15.41
CA ASP A 57 -1.63 -2.44 -16.82
C ASP A 57 -0.56 -1.46 -17.36
N ARG A 58 -0.52 -0.23 -16.82
CA ARG A 58 0.48 0.80 -17.14
C ARG A 58 1.74 0.75 -16.26
N LYS A 59 1.81 -0.18 -15.30
CA LYS A 59 2.91 -0.30 -14.34
C LYS A 59 3.16 0.99 -13.55
N LEU A 60 2.09 1.72 -13.23
CA LEU A 60 2.20 2.87 -12.34
C LEU A 60 2.72 2.41 -10.96
N ARG A 61 3.44 3.30 -10.29
CA ARG A 61 3.82 3.11 -8.88
C ARG A 61 2.58 3.27 -8.03
N ILE A 62 2.19 2.19 -7.34
CA ILE A 62 0.97 2.15 -6.53
C ILE A 62 1.34 1.76 -5.11
N GLY A 63 0.95 2.60 -4.16
CA GLY A 63 0.92 2.29 -2.73
C GLY A 63 -0.52 2.18 -2.23
N ILE A 64 -0.69 1.46 -1.13
CA ILE A 64 -1.98 1.30 -0.47
C ILE A 64 -1.93 1.98 0.89
N GLY A 65 -2.95 2.77 1.20
CA GLY A 65 -3.14 3.44 2.48
C GLY A 65 -4.50 3.14 3.08
N THR A 66 -4.66 3.44 4.36
CA THR A 66 -5.92 3.23 5.08
C THR A 66 -6.83 4.46 5.06
N ASP A 67 -6.29 5.62 4.71
CA ASP A 67 -6.91 6.91 5.05
C ASP A 67 -7.02 7.08 6.58
N SER A 68 -7.87 7.95 7.07
CA SER A 68 -8.04 8.22 8.49
C SER A 68 -9.06 7.29 9.16
N GLU A 69 -9.03 7.21 10.49
CA GLU A 69 -10.06 6.50 11.28
C GLU A 69 -11.46 7.10 11.11
N VAL A 70 -11.54 8.39 10.79
CA VAL A 70 -12.82 9.06 10.51
C VAL A 70 -13.41 8.54 9.20
N SER A 71 -12.54 8.24 8.23
CA SER A 71 -12.95 7.72 6.92
C SER A 71 -13.31 6.24 6.99
N VAL A 72 -12.48 5.43 7.66
CA VAL A 72 -12.72 3.99 7.79
C VAL A 72 -12.10 3.43 9.08
N ALA A 73 -12.94 2.89 9.97
CA ALA A 73 -12.51 2.24 11.19
C ALA A 73 -12.95 0.76 11.20
N PRO A 74 -12.16 -0.16 11.80
CA PRO A 74 -10.77 0.05 12.25
C PRO A 74 -9.80 0.21 11.08
N LEU A 75 -8.65 0.87 11.33
CA LEU A 75 -7.56 0.91 10.37
C LEU A 75 -6.99 -0.50 10.19
N ASP A 76 -7.10 -1.04 8.99
CA ASP A 76 -6.61 -2.37 8.63
C ASP A 76 -6.01 -2.31 7.22
N LEU A 77 -4.68 -2.20 7.15
CA LEU A 77 -3.97 -2.09 5.89
C LEU A 77 -4.09 -3.36 5.03
N LEU A 78 -4.17 -4.54 5.65
CA LEU A 78 -4.33 -5.78 4.90
C LEU A 78 -5.75 -5.92 4.33
N ALA A 79 -6.77 -5.38 5.02
CA ALA A 79 -8.11 -5.28 4.44
C ALA A 79 -8.16 -4.35 3.23
N GLU A 80 -7.46 -3.20 3.29
CA GLU A 80 -7.30 -2.32 2.12
C GLU A 80 -6.56 -3.05 0.97
N ALA A 81 -5.51 -3.81 1.32
CA ALA A 81 -4.75 -4.59 0.35
C ALA A 81 -5.60 -5.64 -0.36
N ARG A 82 -6.41 -6.39 0.38
CA ARG A 82 -7.34 -7.38 -0.21
C ARG A 82 -8.28 -6.74 -1.22
N GLU A 83 -8.84 -5.59 -0.86
CA GLU A 83 -9.75 -4.88 -1.74
C GLU A 83 -9.04 -4.30 -2.96
N ALA A 84 -7.87 -3.70 -2.78
CA ALA A 84 -7.05 -3.20 -3.90
C ALA A 84 -6.62 -4.34 -4.84
N GLY A 85 -6.18 -5.47 -4.30
CA GLY A 85 -5.80 -6.64 -5.07
C GLY A 85 -6.96 -7.18 -5.92
N ARG A 86 -8.17 -7.24 -5.35
CA ARG A 86 -9.38 -7.62 -6.09
C ARG A 86 -9.67 -6.67 -7.25
N LEU A 87 -9.61 -5.37 -7.01
CA LEU A 87 -9.87 -4.34 -8.04
C LEU A 87 -8.80 -4.31 -9.14
N ALA A 88 -7.56 -4.53 -8.78
CA ALA A 88 -6.43 -4.55 -9.72
C ALA A 88 -6.31 -5.88 -10.48
N GLY A 89 -6.90 -6.97 -9.96
CA GLY A 89 -6.69 -8.32 -10.45
C GLY A 89 -5.28 -8.85 -10.15
N TRP A 90 -4.72 -8.44 -9.00
CA TRP A 90 -3.38 -8.85 -8.57
C TRP A 90 -3.38 -10.23 -7.93
N THR A 91 -2.27 -10.91 -8.06
CA THR A 91 -1.94 -12.09 -7.25
C THR A 91 -1.72 -11.69 -5.79
N VAL A 92 -1.72 -12.69 -4.89
CA VAL A 92 -1.39 -12.48 -3.46
C VAL A 92 -0.04 -11.77 -3.30
N ARG A 93 0.97 -12.21 -4.02
CA ARG A 93 2.32 -11.65 -3.97
C ARG A 93 2.38 -10.19 -4.45
N GLU A 94 1.70 -9.87 -5.54
CA GLU A 94 1.62 -8.49 -6.03
C GLU A 94 0.90 -7.59 -5.03
N THR A 95 -0.15 -8.10 -4.40
CA THR A 95 -0.92 -7.39 -3.36
C THR A 95 -0.06 -7.11 -2.13
N LEU A 96 0.66 -8.11 -1.61
CA LEU A 96 1.59 -7.92 -0.49
C LEU A 96 2.73 -6.97 -0.85
N ARG A 97 3.23 -7.05 -2.09
CA ARG A 97 4.24 -6.10 -2.57
C ARG A 97 3.72 -4.66 -2.57
N ALA A 98 2.47 -4.43 -2.92
CA ALA A 98 1.89 -3.08 -2.96
C ALA A 98 1.78 -2.41 -1.57
N VAL A 99 1.61 -3.19 -0.50
CA VAL A 99 1.61 -2.69 0.90
C VAL A 99 2.99 -2.67 1.57
N THR A 100 4.02 -3.11 0.87
CA THR A 100 5.40 -3.15 1.37
C THR A 100 6.32 -2.33 0.46
N LEU A 101 7.07 -2.98 -0.41
CA LEU A 101 8.01 -2.33 -1.32
C LEU A 101 7.32 -1.37 -2.30
N GLY A 102 6.09 -1.69 -2.76
CA GLY A 102 5.32 -0.81 -3.64
C GLY A 102 4.89 0.48 -2.94
N GLY A 103 4.46 0.38 -1.67
CA GLY A 103 4.17 1.55 -0.84
C GLY A 103 5.40 2.43 -0.63
N ALA A 104 6.54 1.82 -0.29
CA ALA A 104 7.81 2.52 -0.15
C ALA A 104 8.24 3.21 -1.45
N ASP A 105 8.08 2.53 -2.60
CA ASP A 105 8.37 3.08 -3.92
C ASP A 105 7.47 4.29 -4.26
N ALA A 106 6.18 4.19 -3.95
CA ALA A 106 5.23 5.27 -4.22
C ALA A 106 5.58 6.58 -3.49
N ILE A 107 6.23 6.50 -2.33
CA ILE A 107 6.69 7.66 -1.54
C ILE A 107 8.19 7.93 -1.69
N GLY A 108 8.89 7.23 -2.60
CA GLY A 108 10.31 7.47 -2.89
C GLY A 108 11.29 6.88 -1.88
N LEU A 109 10.87 5.94 -1.02
CA LEU A 109 11.69 5.31 0.04
C LEU A 109 12.07 3.85 -0.26
N ALA A 110 11.90 3.37 -1.49
CA ALA A 110 12.17 1.98 -1.83
C ALA A 110 13.63 1.55 -1.66
N ALA A 111 14.57 2.51 -1.68
CA ALA A 111 15.97 2.24 -1.38
C ALA A 111 16.22 1.96 0.11
N ASP A 112 15.40 2.56 0.99
CA ASP A 112 15.62 2.57 2.43
C ASP A 112 14.76 1.55 3.18
N THR A 113 13.55 1.26 2.71
CA THR A 113 12.60 0.39 3.39
C THR A 113 11.71 -0.42 2.43
N GLY A 114 10.70 -1.11 2.95
CA GLY A 114 9.70 -1.88 2.20
C GLY A 114 10.13 -3.29 1.82
N SER A 115 11.35 -3.72 2.14
CA SER A 115 11.81 -5.11 1.95
C SER A 115 12.90 -5.46 2.96
N LEU A 116 13.03 -6.76 3.27
CA LEU A 116 14.04 -7.30 4.17
C LEU A 116 15.40 -7.52 3.44
N THR A 117 15.83 -6.52 2.70
CA THR A 117 17.12 -6.55 1.99
C THR A 117 18.22 -5.97 2.90
N VAL A 118 19.38 -6.59 2.92
CA VAL A 118 20.54 -6.11 3.69
C VAL A 118 20.88 -4.67 3.30
N GLY A 119 21.08 -3.82 4.30
CA GLY A 119 21.37 -2.39 4.12
C GLY A 119 20.15 -1.48 4.22
N LYS A 120 18.94 -2.02 4.22
CA LYS A 120 17.72 -1.23 4.48
C LYS A 120 17.41 -1.15 5.96
N TRP A 121 16.53 -0.22 6.30
CA TRP A 121 16.01 -0.11 7.67
C TRP A 121 15.32 -1.40 8.10
N ALA A 122 15.49 -1.75 9.37
CA ALA A 122 14.83 -2.89 9.96
C ALA A 122 13.38 -2.54 10.36
N ASP A 123 12.58 -2.19 9.35
CA ASP A 123 11.13 -1.97 9.48
C ASP A 123 10.44 -3.31 9.23
N VAL A 124 9.92 -3.91 10.30
CA VAL A 124 9.40 -5.28 10.27
C VAL A 124 8.06 -5.35 10.98
N VAL A 125 7.15 -6.10 10.42
CA VAL A 125 5.90 -6.52 11.08
C VAL A 125 5.89 -8.04 11.17
N ALA A 126 5.70 -8.57 12.38
CA ALA A 126 5.48 -9.98 12.61
C ALA A 126 3.98 -10.26 12.74
N VAL A 127 3.49 -11.21 11.96
CA VAL A 127 2.08 -11.58 11.89
C VAL A 127 1.93 -13.06 12.27
N ARG A 128 0.95 -13.37 13.11
CA ARG A 128 0.58 -14.76 13.42
C ARG A 128 -0.18 -15.35 12.26
N VAL A 129 0.32 -16.45 11.72
CA VAL A 129 -0.34 -17.23 10.67
C VAL A 129 -0.28 -18.72 11.00
N SER A 130 -1.19 -19.51 10.44
CA SER A 130 -1.05 -20.98 10.48
C SER A 130 0.15 -21.37 9.60
N PRO A 131 0.97 -22.34 10.04
CA PRO A 131 2.06 -22.87 9.24
C PRO A 131 1.57 -23.75 8.08
N GLU A 132 0.29 -24.07 8.03
CA GLU A 132 -0.30 -24.93 6.99
C GLU A 132 -0.74 -24.12 5.79
N GLY A 133 -0.40 -24.59 4.58
CA GLY A 133 -0.81 -24.00 3.32
C GLY A 133 0.06 -22.84 2.82
N ASP A 134 -0.54 -21.94 2.08
CA ASP A 134 0.14 -20.77 1.50
C ASP A 134 0.30 -19.65 2.53
N VAL A 135 1.53 -19.46 3.00
CA VAL A 135 1.88 -18.46 4.01
C VAL A 135 1.60 -17.03 3.52
N GLU A 136 1.87 -16.72 2.25
CA GLU A 136 1.60 -15.39 1.69
C GLU A 136 0.09 -15.11 1.71
N HIS A 137 -0.72 -16.11 1.35
CA HIS A 137 -2.17 -16.01 1.44
C HIS A 137 -2.63 -15.82 2.90
N ALA A 138 -2.10 -16.61 3.84
CA ALA A 138 -2.44 -16.51 5.25
C ALA A 138 -2.10 -15.12 5.83
N VAL A 139 -0.93 -14.55 5.48
CA VAL A 139 -0.58 -13.17 5.85
C VAL A 139 -1.57 -12.17 5.27
N LEU A 140 -1.93 -12.29 3.99
CA LEU A 140 -2.89 -11.36 3.38
C LEU A 140 -4.29 -11.44 4.03
N GLN A 141 -4.68 -12.61 4.56
CA GLN A 141 -5.97 -12.80 5.23
C GLN A 141 -5.96 -12.39 6.71
N SER A 142 -4.80 -12.13 7.30
CA SER A 142 -4.71 -11.71 8.71
C SER A 142 -5.25 -10.29 8.90
N GLY A 143 -5.47 -9.94 10.17
CA GLY A 143 -5.97 -8.63 10.58
C GLY A 143 -5.14 -8.01 11.71
N PRO A 144 -5.57 -6.86 12.26
CA PRO A 144 -4.85 -6.16 13.33
C PRO A 144 -4.60 -7.03 14.58
N ALA A 145 -5.53 -7.95 14.90
CA ALA A 145 -5.40 -8.85 16.06
C ALA A 145 -4.31 -9.92 15.87
N ASP A 146 -3.85 -10.16 14.64
CA ASP A 146 -2.82 -11.13 14.34
C ASP A 146 -1.42 -10.52 14.35
N VAL A 147 -1.29 -9.19 14.50
CA VAL A 147 -0.01 -8.50 14.58
C VAL A 147 0.65 -8.81 15.92
N LEU A 148 1.75 -9.55 15.90
CA LEU A 148 2.54 -9.93 17.08
C LEU A 148 3.50 -8.84 17.50
N GLY A 149 4.04 -8.08 16.54
CA GLY A 149 4.96 -7.00 16.82
C GLY A 149 5.29 -6.18 15.59
N THR A 150 5.66 -4.93 15.85
CA THR A 150 6.11 -3.99 14.82
C THR A 150 7.42 -3.34 15.27
N TRP A 151 8.38 -3.30 14.38
CA TRP A 151 9.68 -2.64 14.58
C TRP A 151 9.88 -1.57 13.53
N LEU A 152 10.37 -0.42 13.95
CA LEU A 152 10.75 0.71 13.09
C LEU A 152 12.23 0.99 13.30
N GLY A 153 13.04 0.84 12.28
CA GLY A 153 14.49 0.94 12.36
C GLY A 153 15.10 -0.03 13.39
N GLY A 154 14.52 -1.22 13.56
CA GLY A 154 14.93 -2.22 14.54
C GLY A 154 14.42 -1.98 15.97
N ARG A 155 13.75 -0.85 16.24
CA ARG A 155 13.18 -0.54 17.56
C ARG A 155 11.72 -1.03 17.62
N ALA A 156 11.39 -1.85 18.62
CA ALA A 156 10.01 -2.28 18.85
C ALA A 156 9.11 -1.09 19.19
N VAL A 157 8.03 -0.92 18.42
CA VAL A 157 7.03 0.14 18.60
C VAL A 157 5.66 -0.42 18.98
N HIS A 158 5.41 -1.72 18.73
CA HIS A 158 4.18 -2.43 19.10
C HIS A 158 4.48 -3.90 19.36
N GLY A 159 3.71 -4.55 20.27
CA GLY A 159 3.65 -6.00 20.48
C GLY A 159 4.79 -6.59 21.31
N VAL A 160 5.10 -7.87 21.09
CA VAL A 160 6.04 -8.69 21.85
C VAL A 160 7.44 -8.14 21.75
N GLY A 161 7.99 -7.66 22.85
CA GLY A 161 9.36 -7.12 22.92
C GLY A 161 9.48 -5.81 23.69
N ARG A 162 8.39 -5.26 24.20
CA ARG A 162 8.49 -4.33 25.31
C ARG A 162 8.95 -5.13 26.54
N ALA A 163 10.26 -5.19 26.76
CA ALA A 163 10.75 -5.39 28.12
C ALA A 163 10.05 -4.33 28.97
N ALA A 164 9.35 -4.76 30.01
CA ALA A 164 8.87 -3.83 31.03
C ALA A 164 10.03 -2.95 31.48
N PRO A 165 9.81 -1.65 31.71
CA PRO A 165 10.84 -0.75 32.20
C PRO A 165 11.45 -1.24 33.51
#